data_81a191d20f199e72278bada1137cb9c0
#
_entry.id   81a191d20f199e72278bada1137cb9c0
#
_cell.length_a   1.000
_cell.length_b   1.000
_cell.length_c   1.000
_cell.angle_alpha   90.00
_cell.angle_beta   90.00
_cell.angle_gamma   90.00
#
_symmetry.space_group_name_H-M   'P 1'
#
loop_
_entity.id
_entity.type
_entity.pdbx_description
1 polymer ?
#
loop_
_entity_poly.entity_id
_entity_poly.type
_entity_poly.pdbx_seq_one_letter_code
_entity_poly.pdbx_strand_id
1 'polypeptide(L)'
;MVAVLRRIAELLGRDDVDTAWSGYEPSELRSEIQSFLERVESGRPLGGTARGRLRVLFAPTGALQDTSLSSGWGEEFIALAGRFDDAV
;
A
#
# COMPACT_ATOMS: atom_id res chain seq x y z
N MET A 1 5.58 4.04 9.78
CA MET A 1 5.30 4.25 8.33
C MET A 1 6.19 3.41 7.44
N VAL A 2 7.53 3.45 7.61
CA VAL A 2 8.47 2.68 6.77
C VAL A 2 8.16 1.18 6.78
N ALA A 3 7.98 0.59 7.96
CA ALA A 3 7.70 -0.85 8.07
C ALA A 3 6.40 -1.24 7.36
N VAL A 4 5.37 -0.41 7.44
CA VAL A 4 4.09 -0.65 6.77
C VAL A 4 4.26 -0.64 5.26
N LEU A 5 4.89 0.40 4.73
CA LEU A 5 5.10 0.53 3.28
C LEU A 5 6.02 -0.57 2.75
N ARG A 6 7.06 -0.92 3.50
CA ARG A 6 7.98 -1.99 3.11
C ARG A 6 7.25 -3.33 3.02
N ARG A 7 6.42 -3.64 3.99
CA ARG A 7 5.65 -4.90 3.97
C ARG A 7 4.65 -4.93 2.81
N ILE A 8 3.95 -3.83 2.55
CA ILE A 8 3.04 -3.75 1.41
C ILE A 8 3.80 -3.96 0.09
N ALA A 9 4.98 -3.34 -0.08
CA ALA A 9 5.79 -3.53 -1.27
C ALA A 9 6.22 -5.00 -1.45
N GLU A 10 6.59 -5.68 -0.36
CA GLU A 10 6.92 -7.10 -0.39
C GLU A 10 5.73 -7.95 -0.82
N LEU A 11 4.54 -7.67 -0.27
CA LEU A 11 3.32 -8.40 -0.62
C LEU A 11 2.93 -8.19 -2.09
N LEU A 12 3.06 -6.96 -2.58
CA LEU A 12 2.79 -6.66 -3.99
C LEU A 12 3.80 -7.27 -4.95
N GLY A 13 4.98 -7.64 -4.45
CA GLY A 13 6.01 -8.29 -5.23
C GLY A 13 5.85 -9.81 -5.37
N ARG A 14 4.83 -10.42 -4.74
CA ARG A 14 4.58 -11.86 -4.85
C ARG A 14 4.02 -12.20 -6.23
N ASP A 15 4.33 -13.41 -6.70
CA ASP A 15 3.87 -13.90 -8.02
C ASP A 15 2.36 -14.14 -8.08
N ASP A 16 1.71 -14.34 -6.94
CA ASP A 16 0.30 -14.66 -6.83
C ASP A 16 -0.60 -13.44 -6.57
N VAL A 17 -0.08 -12.23 -6.75
CA VAL A 17 -0.85 -11.00 -6.55
C VAL A 17 -1.90 -10.85 -7.66
N ASP A 18 -3.15 -10.64 -7.24
CA ASP A 18 -4.29 -10.45 -8.12
C ASP A 18 -4.87 -9.05 -7.96
N THR A 19 -4.81 -8.25 -9.00
CA THR A 19 -5.35 -6.89 -9.04
C THR A 19 -6.56 -6.75 -9.96
N ALA A 20 -7.16 -7.85 -10.39
CA ALA A 20 -8.27 -7.84 -11.35
C ALA A 20 -9.44 -6.95 -10.92
N TRP A 21 -9.72 -6.91 -9.63
CA TRP A 21 -10.84 -6.15 -9.07
C TRP A 21 -10.49 -4.68 -8.80
N SER A 22 -9.20 -4.35 -8.65
CA SER A 22 -8.78 -2.98 -8.37
C SER A 22 -8.59 -2.14 -9.63
N GLY A 23 -8.45 -2.78 -10.80
CA GLY A 23 -8.18 -2.09 -12.06
C GLY A 23 -6.73 -1.65 -12.23
N TYR A 24 -5.84 -2.02 -11.31
CA TYR A 24 -4.42 -1.67 -11.38
C TYR A 24 -3.59 -2.88 -11.76
N GLU A 25 -2.45 -2.63 -12.42
CA GLU A 25 -1.43 -3.66 -12.60
C GLU A 25 -0.63 -3.81 -11.30
N PRO A 26 -0.23 -5.05 -10.89
CA PRO A 26 0.57 -5.25 -9.68
C PRO A 26 1.86 -4.41 -9.67
N SER A 27 2.52 -4.30 -10.83
CA SER A 27 3.75 -3.50 -10.96
C SER A 27 3.51 -2.00 -10.75
N GLU A 28 2.36 -1.50 -11.14
CA GLU A 28 2.01 -0.09 -10.94
C GLU A 28 1.81 0.23 -9.46
N LEU A 29 1.04 -0.60 -8.75
CA LEU A 29 0.84 -0.44 -7.31
C LEU A 29 2.16 -0.56 -6.55
N ARG A 30 2.97 -1.54 -6.90
CA ARG A 30 4.26 -1.75 -6.27
C ARG A 30 5.18 -0.55 -6.47
N SER A 31 5.27 -0.04 -7.71
CA SER A 31 6.10 1.12 -8.02
C SER A 31 5.67 2.35 -7.25
N GLU A 32 4.37 2.57 -7.12
CA GLU A 32 3.83 3.71 -6.38
C GLU A 32 4.18 3.60 -4.89
N ILE A 33 3.97 2.44 -4.29
CA ILE A 33 4.31 2.20 -2.88
C ILE A 33 5.82 2.33 -2.65
N GLN A 34 6.65 1.79 -3.55
CA GLN A 34 8.10 1.92 -3.44
C GLN A 34 8.56 3.38 -3.52
N SER A 35 7.91 4.19 -4.35
CA SER A 35 8.21 5.61 -4.46
C SER A 35 7.95 6.34 -3.12
N PHE A 36 6.84 6.06 -2.47
CA PHE A 36 6.54 6.61 -1.14
C PHE A 36 7.53 6.10 -0.09
N LEU A 37 7.85 4.82 -0.13
CA LEU A 37 8.80 4.21 0.80
C LEU A 37 10.18 4.89 0.70
N GLU A 38 10.67 5.11 -0.51
CA GLU A 38 11.95 5.78 -0.74
C GLU A 38 11.97 7.20 -0.15
N ARG A 39 10.88 7.94 -0.30
CA ARG A 39 10.76 9.28 0.29
C ARG A 39 10.85 9.24 1.81
N VAL A 40 10.14 8.32 2.44
CA VAL A 40 10.13 8.19 3.89
C VAL A 40 11.49 7.72 4.41
N GLU A 41 12.11 6.76 3.74
CA GLU A 41 13.44 6.25 4.11
C GLU A 41 14.53 7.32 3.98
N SER A 42 14.42 8.21 3.02
CA SER A 42 15.39 9.30 2.83
C SER A 42 15.16 10.50 3.76
N GLY A 43 14.18 10.41 4.65
CA GLY A 43 13.85 11.48 5.59
C GLY A 43 13.09 12.64 4.97
N ARG A 44 12.62 12.53 3.76
CA ARG A 44 11.81 13.57 3.10
C ARG A 44 10.38 13.53 3.64
N PRO A 45 9.78 14.69 3.97
CA PRO A 45 8.40 14.70 4.41
C PRO A 45 7.47 14.36 3.24
N LEU A 46 6.39 13.63 3.54
CA LEU A 46 5.32 13.44 2.58
C LEU A 46 4.48 14.71 2.51
N GLY A 47 4.32 15.26 1.32
CA GLY A 47 3.42 16.39 1.11
C GLY A 47 1.97 16.00 1.27
N GLY A 48 1.08 16.99 1.36
CA GLY A 48 -0.37 16.75 1.51
C GLY A 48 -0.95 15.89 0.39
N THR A 49 -0.49 16.08 -0.85
CA THR A 49 -0.93 15.28 -2.00
C THR A 49 -0.52 13.81 -1.85
N ALA A 50 0.72 13.55 -1.42
CA ALA A 50 1.20 12.18 -1.22
C ALA A 50 0.45 11.47 -0.09
N ARG A 51 0.21 12.18 1.03
CA ARG A 51 -0.59 11.64 2.13
C ARG A 51 -2.01 11.33 1.71
N GLY A 52 -2.64 12.23 0.95
CA GLY A 52 -3.98 12.02 0.43
C GLY A 52 -4.05 10.79 -0.47
N ARG A 53 -3.07 10.59 -1.34
CA ARG A 53 -2.99 9.41 -2.19
C ARG A 53 -2.84 8.13 -1.38
N LEU A 54 -1.98 8.12 -0.36
CA LEU A 54 -1.82 6.97 0.53
C LEU A 54 -3.11 6.65 1.27
N ARG A 55 -3.83 7.66 1.75
CA ARG A 55 -5.12 7.45 2.42
C ARG A 55 -6.14 6.80 1.50
N VAL A 56 -6.17 7.20 0.23
CA VAL A 56 -7.05 6.58 -0.77
C VAL A 56 -6.67 5.12 -0.98
N LEU A 57 -5.39 4.81 -1.11
CA LEU A 57 -4.92 3.44 -1.30
C LEU A 57 -5.23 2.54 -0.10
N PHE A 58 -5.09 3.08 1.11
CA PHE A 58 -5.34 2.33 2.36
C PHE A 58 -6.81 2.36 2.80
N ALA A 59 -7.69 3.08 2.10
CA ALA A 59 -9.11 3.15 2.46
C ALA A 59 -9.76 1.76 2.40
N PRO A 60 -10.82 1.51 3.20
CA PRO A 60 -11.50 0.21 3.23
C PRO A 60 -12.05 -0.26 1.88
N THR A 61 -12.29 0.65 0.95
CA THR A 61 -12.75 0.31 -0.41
C THR A 61 -11.69 0.60 -1.47
N GLY A 62 -10.44 0.80 -1.04
CA GLY A 62 -9.36 1.18 -1.94
C GLY A 62 -8.72 -0.01 -2.66
N ALA A 63 -7.82 0.31 -3.60
CA ALA A 63 -7.15 -0.67 -4.43
C ALA A 63 -6.34 -1.70 -3.63
N LEU A 64 -5.70 -1.30 -2.54
CA LEU A 64 -4.91 -2.22 -1.71
C LEU A 64 -5.80 -3.24 -1.00
N GLN A 65 -6.96 -2.84 -0.52
CA GLN A 65 -7.88 -3.80 0.11
C GLN A 65 -8.38 -4.81 -0.91
N ASP A 66 -8.84 -4.36 -2.07
CA ASP A 66 -9.31 -5.25 -3.13
C ASP A 66 -8.22 -6.23 -3.55
N THR A 67 -7.01 -5.75 -3.76
CA THR A 67 -5.86 -6.58 -4.11
C THR A 67 -5.54 -7.58 -3.00
N SER A 68 -5.57 -7.14 -1.74
CA SER A 68 -5.25 -8.01 -0.60
C SER A 68 -6.25 -9.14 -0.45
N LEU A 69 -7.53 -8.87 -0.63
CA LEU A 69 -8.59 -9.88 -0.55
C LEU A 69 -8.46 -10.90 -1.66
N SER A 70 -8.22 -10.45 -2.89
CA SER A 70 -8.04 -11.33 -4.04
C SER A 70 -6.77 -12.15 -3.97
N SER A 71 -5.74 -11.65 -3.27
CA SER A 71 -4.42 -12.29 -3.19
C SER A 71 -4.22 -13.11 -1.90
N GLY A 72 -5.20 -13.11 -0.99
CA GLY A 72 -5.16 -13.95 0.21
C GLY A 72 -4.45 -13.35 1.43
N TRP A 73 -4.15 -12.05 1.43
CA TRP A 73 -3.50 -11.38 2.57
C TRP A 73 -4.35 -10.24 3.15
N GLY A 74 -5.69 -10.39 3.06
CA GLY A 74 -6.63 -9.37 3.55
C GLY A 74 -6.52 -9.08 5.03
N GLU A 75 -6.32 -10.09 5.88
CA GLU A 75 -6.17 -9.91 7.33
C GLU A 75 -4.90 -9.13 7.67
N GLU A 76 -3.79 -9.44 7.01
CA GLU A 76 -2.55 -8.71 7.19
C GLU A 76 -2.70 -7.25 6.72
N PHE A 77 -3.41 -7.03 5.62
CA PHE A 77 -3.67 -5.68 5.13
C PHE A 77 -4.45 -4.86 6.17
N ILE A 78 -5.48 -5.42 6.78
CA ILE A 78 -6.28 -4.72 7.80
C ILE A 78 -5.40 -4.29 8.96
N ALA A 79 -4.50 -5.16 9.42
CA ALA A 79 -3.55 -4.83 10.49
C ALA A 79 -2.59 -3.71 10.06
N LEU A 80 -2.08 -3.77 8.82
CA LEU A 80 -1.19 -2.74 8.29
C LEU A 80 -1.90 -1.40 8.10
N ALA A 81 -3.16 -1.42 7.66
CA ALA A 81 -3.96 -0.21 7.51
C ALA A 81 -4.21 0.47 8.86
N GLY A 82 -4.44 -0.30 9.91
CA GLY A 82 -4.56 0.23 11.27
C GLY A 82 -3.27 0.91 11.72
N ARG A 83 -2.13 0.31 11.46
CA ARG A 83 -0.83 0.90 11.77
C ARG A 83 -0.56 2.16 10.95
N PHE A 84 -0.99 2.18 9.70
CA PHE A 84 -0.90 3.35 8.85
C PHE A 84 -1.72 4.51 9.42
N ASP A 85 -2.97 4.24 9.82
CA ASP A 85 -3.84 5.26 10.41
C ASP A 85 -3.25 5.85 11.68
N ASP A 86 -2.59 5.03 12.51
CA ASP A 86 -1.93 5.50 13.74
C ASP A 86 -0.70 6.36 13.44
N ALA A 87 -0.04 6.14 12.30
CA ALA A 87 1.18 6.87 11.93
C ALA A 87 0.89 8.19 11.19
N VAL A 88 -0.31 8.39 10.73
CA VAL A 88 -0.76 9.56 9.95
C VAL A 88 -1.74 10.42 10.76
#